data_ff6d9846be9319e357b3a667bd698367
#
_entry.id   ff6d9846be9319e357b3a667bd698367
#
_cell.length_a   1.000
_cell.length_b   1.000
_cell.length_c   1.000
_cell.angle_alpha   90.00
_cell.angle_beta   90.00
_cell.angle_gamma   90.00
#
_symmetry.space_group_name_H-M   'P 1'
#
loop_
_entity.id
_entity.type
_entity.pdbx_description
1 polymer ?
#
loop_
_entity_poly.entity_id
_entity_poly.type
_entity_poly.pdbx_seq_one_letter_code
_entity_poly.pdbx_strand_id
1 'polypeptide(L)'
;PSARTQGPGGHPGDPGAGMMLHFLGAALFPICGWLAGDAVLQTIRAHLRALEQIERLLQRIRAEILFRQADLGLLYAQLWREGFLTVESPAGTLQQLPAPKPLSAEEQLCFADCMSGLGRTDAQQECQRLDYYIARFQQFRQQAGQEARAQAELPHRLGLAAGMILMILFL
;
A
#
# COMPACT_ATOMS: atom_id res chain seq x y z
N PRO A 1 14.38 -75.80 25.78
CA PRO A 1 13.94 -74.51 26.31
C PRO A 1 13.85 -73.46 25.17
N SER A 2 12.65 -73.23 24.72
CA SER A 2 12.33 -72.40 23.57
C SER A 2 12.01 -70.98 24.01
N ALA A 3 12.86 -70.08 23.68
CA ALA A 3 12.56 -68.66 23.87
C ALA A 3 11.68 -68.14 22.71
N ARG A 4 10.46 -67.74 23.02
CA ARG A 4 9.51 -67.18 22.10
C ARG A 4 9.69 -65.63 22.12
N THR A 5 10.29 -65.10 21.07
CA THR A 5 10.40 -63.65 20.83
C THR A 5 9.03 -63.11 20.42
N GLN A 6 8.43 -62.29 21.29
CA GLN A 6 7.28 -61.45 20.95
C GLN A 6 7.74 -60.30 20.10
N GLY A 7 7.19 -60.17 18.88
CA GLY A 7 7.35 -59.00 18.01
C GLY A 7 6.54 -57.82 18.53
N PRO A 8 7.02 -56.59 18.31
CA PRO A 8 6.31 -55.40 18.73
C PRO A 8 5.02 -55.22 17.90
N GLY A 9 3.90 -55.11 18.61
CA GLY A 9 2.59 -54.87 18.04
C GLY A 9 2.54 -53.58 17.23
N GLY A 10 2.18 -53.70 15.96
CA GLY A 10 1.83 -52.57 15.14
C GLY A 10 0.61 -51.87 15.72
N HIS A 11 0.75 -50.63 16.05
CA HIS A 11 -0.38 -49.73 16.37
C HIS A 11 -1.24 -49.60 15.13
N PRO A 12 -2.52 -49.93 15.14
CA PRO A 12 -3.43 -49.60 14.05
C PRO A 12 -3.56 -48.06 14.00
N GLY A 13 -3.05 -47.47 12.93
CA GLY A 13 -3.23 -46.04 12.66
C GLY A 13 -4.71 -45.69 12.68
N ASP A 14 -5.05 -44.80 13.58
CA ASP A 14 -6.42 -44.33 13.85
C ASP A 14 -6.95 -43.69 12.55
N PRO A 15 -7.95 -44.26 11.86
CA PRO A 15 -8.47 -43.67 10.59
C PRO A 15 -9.07 -42.28 10.79
N GLY A 16 -9.39 -41.91 12.02
CA GLY A 16 -9.88 -40.57 12.40
C GLY A 16 -8.83 -39.48 12.36
N ALA A 17 -7.57 -39.80 12.64
CA ALA A 17 -6.48 -38.82 12.63
C ALA A 17 -6.13 -38.33 11.21
N GLY A 18 -6.17 -39.24 10.22
CA GLY A 18 -5.94 -38.89 8.81
C GLY A 18 -7.04 -37.98 8.24
N MET A 19 -8.29 -38.26 8.61
CA MET A 19 -9.43 -37.47 8.18
C MET A 19 -9.43 -36.06 8.80
N MET A 20 -9.12 -35.94 10.10
CA MET A 20 -8.94 -34.63 10.77
C MET A 20 -7.82 -33.81 10.16
N LEU A 21 -6.70 -34.42 9.79
CA LEU A 21 -5.57 -33.73 9.16
C LEU A 21 -5.93 -33.18 7.78
N HIS A 22 -6.74 -33.90 7.01
CA HIS A 22 -7.24 -33.45 5.70
C HIS A 22 -8.22 -32.27 5.86
N PHE A 23 -9.13 -32.29 6.84
CA PHE A 23 -10.02 -31.17 7.14
C PHE A 23 -9.27 -29.94 7.66
N LEU A 24 -8.24 -30.15 8.48
CA LEU A 24 -7.38 -29.05 8.96
C LEU A 24 -6.60 -28.41 7.82
N GLY A 25 -6.04 -29.20 6.89
CA GLY A 25 -5.38 -28.73 5.69
C GLY A 25 -6.31 -27.96 4.76
N ALA A 26 -7.50 -28.46 4.52
CA ALA A 26 -8.49 -27.81 3.67
C ALA A 26 -9.00 -26.47 4.26
N ALA A 27 -9.08 -26.33 5.58
CA ALA A 27 -9.47 -25.10 6.25
C ALA A 27 -8.35 -24.02 6.25
N LEU A 28 -7.07 -24.42 6.16
CA LEU A 28 -5.95 -23.48 6.10
C LEU A 28 -5.88 -22.72 4.78
N PHE A 29 -6.30 -23.30 3.67
CA PHE A 29 -6.28 -22.67 2.35
C PHE A 29 -7.10 -21.38 2.25
N PRO A 30 -8.38 -21.33 2.68
CA PRO A 30 -9.16 -20.10 2.64
C PRO A 30 -8.62 -19.03 3.59
N ILE A 31 -8.01 -19.41 4.72
CA ILE A 31 -7.42 -18.46 5.67
C ILE A 31 -6.18 -17.81 5.07
N CYS A 32 -5.29 -18.58 4.44
CA CYS A 32 -4.13 -18.04 3.73
C CYS A 32 -4.52 -17.14 2.54
N GLY A 33 -5.54 -17.53 1.79
CA GLY A 33 -6.09 -16.73 0.69
C GLY A 33 -6.66 -15.39 1.17
N TRP A 34 -7.34 -15.39 2.31
CA TRP A 34 -7.88 -14.16 2.91
C TRP A 34 -6.76 -13.23 3.41
N LEU A 35 -5.78 -13.77 4.13
CA LEU A 35 -4.63 -12.99 4.62
C LEU A 35 -3.81 -12.38 3.47
N ALA A 36 -3.59 -13.12 2.40
CA ALA A 36 -2.91 -12.61 1.20
C ALA A 36 -3.72 -11.49 0.53
N GLY A 37 -5.05 -11.63 0.44
CA GLY A 37 -5.95 -10.61 -0.09
C GLY A 37 -5.94 -9.32 0.73
N ASP A 38 -5.91 -9.42 2.07
CA ASP A 38 -5.87 -8.25 2.94
C ASP A 38 -4.55 -7.48 2.83
N ALA A 39 -3.41 -8.18 2.68
CA ALA A 39 -2.11 -7.56 2.47
C ALA A 39 -2.06 -6.72 1.17
N VAL A 40 -2.64 -7.23 0.08
CA VAL A 40 -2.74 -6.50 -1.20
C VAL A 40 -3.61 -5.25 -1.03
N LEU A 41 -4.75 -5.37 -0.37
CA LEU A 41 -5.64 -4.23 -0.10
C LEU A 41 -4.98 -3.16 0.77
N GLN A 42 -4.17 -3.56 1.76
CA GLN A 42 -3.41 -2.62 2.60
C GLN A 42 -2.38 -1.84 1.77
N THR A 43 -1.68 -2.49 0.85
CA THR A 43 -0.72 -1.85 -0.05
C THR A 43 -1.42 -0.81 -0.95
N ILE A 44 -2.54 -1.18 -1.55
CA ILE A 44 -3.34 -0.27 -2.39
C ILE A 44 -3.84 0.93 -1.58
N ARG A 45 -4.36 0.70 -0.37
CA ARG A 45 -4.81 1.77 0.52
C ARG A 45 -3.65 2.67 0.96
N ALA A 46 -2.46 2.12 1.19
CA ALA A 46 -1.27 2.90 1.53
C ALA A 46 -0.84 3.79 0.36
N HIS A 47 -0.87 3.27 -0.87
CA HIS A 47 -0.59 4.04 -2.08
C HIS A 47 -1.57 5.21 -2.27
N LEU A 48 -2.88 4.94 -2.20
CA LEU A 48 -3.90 5.99 -2.32
C LEU A 48 -3.78 7.07 -1.24
N ARG A 49 -3.46 6.69 0.01
CA ARG A 49 -3.21 7.66 1.09
C ARG A 49 -1.96 8.50 0.82
N ALA A 50 -0.90 7.91 0.28
CA ALA A 50 0.31 8.66 -0.08
C ALA A 50 0.03 9.71 -1.15
N LEU A 51 -0.73 9.37 -2.20
CA LEU A 51 -1.15 10.30 -3.24
C LEU A 51 -2.01 11.44 -2.67
N GLU A 52 -2.95 11.12 -1.78
CA GLU A 52 -3.77 12.13 -1.10
C GLU A 52 -2.94 13.06 -0.21
N GLN A 53 -1.96 12.52 0.51
CA GLN A 53 -1.04 13.33 1.34
C GLN A 53 -0.21 14.29 0.49
N ILE A 54 0.29 13.85 -0.68
CA ILE A 54 1.02 14.71 -1.60
C ILE A 54 0.11 15.82 -2.13
N GLU A 55 -1.10 15.50 -2.56
CA GLU A 55 -2.06 16.50 -3.03
C GLU A 55 -2.31 17.58 -1.96
N ARG A 56 -2.56 17.18 -0.72
CA ARG A 56 -2.74 18.09 0.42
C ARG A 56 -1.48 18.92 0.70
N LEU A 57 -0.29 18.30 0.62
CA LEU A 57 0.98 18.98 0.80
C LEU A 57 1.18 20.07 -0.26
N LEU A 58 0.97 19.75 -1.54
CA LEU A 58 1.12 20.70 -2.64
C LEU A 58 0.11 21.86 -2.53
N GLN A 59 -1.13 21.56 -2.18
CA GLN A 59 -2.15 22.59 -1.92
C GLN A 59 -1.75 23.51 -0.76
N ARG A 60 -1.17 22.95 0.30
CA ARG A 60 -0.69 23.73 1.45
C ARG A 60 0.49 24.63 1.07
N ILE A 61 1.47 24.09 0.33
CA ILE A 61 2.61 24.89 -0.18
C ILE A 61 2.11 26.01 -1.08
N ARG A 62 1.21 25.73 -2.00
CA ARG A 62 0.61 26.72 -2.89
C ARG A 62 -0.09 27.86 -2.12
N ALA A 63 -0.87 27.51 -1.12
CA ALA A 63 -1.57 28.50 -0.29
C ALA A 63 -0.59 29.42 0.45
N GLU A 64 0.50 28.87 1.01
CA GLU A 64 1.50 29.69 1.71
C GLU A 64 2.27 30.62 0.74
N ILE A 65 2.61 30.15 -0.45
CA ILE A 65 3.26 30.98 -1.49
C ILE A 65 2.32 32.12 -1.91
N LEU A 66 1.04 31.80 -2.14
CA LEU A 66 0.06 32.79 -2.61
C LEU A 66 -0.24 33.87 -1.57
N PHE A 67 -0.41 33.50 -0.28
CA PHE A 67 -0.89 34.42 0.75
C PHE A 67 0.20 35.08 1.57
N ARG A 68 1.35 34.43 1.75
CA ARG A 68 2.37 34.89 2.70
C ARG A 68 3.71 35.25 2.06
N GLN A 69 3.93 34.93 0.79
CA GLN A 69 5.27 35.03 0.15
C GLN A 69 6.37 34.46 1.07
N ALA A 70 6.04 33.34 1.74
CA ALA A 70 6.84 32.78 2.82
C ALA A 70 8.19 32.30 2.32
N ASP A 71 9.21 32.54 3.13
CA ASP A 71 10.50 31.90 2.95
C ASP A 71 10.32 30.36 2.99
N LEU A 72 10.80 29.67 1.96
CA LEU A 72 10.67 28.21 1.82
C LEU A 72 11.32 27.46 2.97
N GLY A 73 12.34 28.03 3.62
CA GLY A 73 12.95 27.43 4.80
C GLY A 73 12.03 27.47 6.04
N LEU A 74 11.34 28.59 6.26
CA LEU A 74 10.35 28.72 7.33
C LEU A 74 9.13 27.83 7.04
N LEU A 75 8.72 27.72 5.78
CA LEU A 75 7.63 26.86 5.35
C LEU A 75 7.95 25.37 5.60
N TYR A 76 9.18 24.93 5.32
CA TYR A 76 9.61 23.56 5.63
C TYR A 76 9.46 23.25 7.12
N ALA A 77 9.98 24.13 8.00
CA ALA A 77 9.90 23.94 9.45
C ALA A 77 8.45 23.94 9.96
N GLN A 78 7.57 24.71 9.34
CA GLN A 78 6.15 24.75 9.68
C GLN A 78 5.46 23.46 9.26
N LEU A 79 5.63 23.00 8.02
CA LEU A 79 5.06 21.76 7.50
C LEU A 79 5.55 20.53 8.28
N TRP A 80 6.79 20.55 8.73
CA TRP A 80 7.32 19.50 9.60
C TRP A 80 6.60 19.47 10.95
N ARG A 81 6.40 20.63 11.59
CA ARG A 81 5.64 20.75 12.86
C ARG A 81 4.18 20.37 12.73
N GLU A 82 3.56 20.65 11.60
CA GLU A 82 2.17 20.29 11.29
C GLU A 82 2.00 18.79 10.94
N GLY A 83 3.10 18.03 10.82
CA GLY A 83 3.07 16.59 10.52
C GLY A 83 2.79 16.24 9.06
N PHE A 84 2.92 17.21 8.15
CA PHE A 84 2.81 16.96 6.71
C PHE A 84 4.02 16.23 6.14
N LEU A 85 5.18 16.35 6.80
CA LEU A 85 6.42 15.74 6.35
C LEU A 85 6.75 14.54 7.22
N THR A 86 6.87 13.36 6.60
CA THR A 86 7.27 12.10 7.25
C THR A 86 8.80 11.94 7.28
N VAL A 87 9.54 13.02 7.49
CA VAL A 87 11.02 13.03 7.49
C VAL A 87 11.51 13.15 8.92
N GLU A 88 12.55 12.40 9.26
CA GLU A 88 13.10 12.37 10.62
C GLU A 88 13.86 13.64 11.01
N SER A 89 14.24 14.49 10.04
CA SER A 89 15.05 15.67 10.31
C SER A 89 14.29 16.98 10.12
N PRO A 90 14.29 17.87 11.12
CA PRO A 90 13.73 19.23 10.98
C PRO A 90 14.62 20.16 10.14
N ALA A 91 15.86 19.76 9.84
CA ALA A 91 16.83 20.53 9.08
C ALA A 91 16.90 20.02 7.62
N GLY A 92 15.91 20.42 6.82
CA GLY A 92 15.87 20.05 5.41
C GLY A 92 15.35 21.20 4.56
N THR A 93 15.31 20.96 3.26
CA THR A 93 14.71 21.89 2.28
C THR A 93 13.60 21.17 1.53
N LEU A 94 12.58 21.91 1.11
CA LEU A 94 11.48 21.35 0.32
C LEU A 94 11.98 20.75 -1.01
N GLN A 95 13.04 21.32 -1.60
CA GLN A 95 13.63 20.84 -2.85
C GLN A 95 14.26 19.44 -2.74
N GLN A 96 14.67 19.03 -1.54
CA GLN A 96 15.32 17.75 -1.27
C GLN A 96 14.40 16.75 -0.56
N LEU A 97 13.10 17.04 -0.51
CA LEU A 97 12.14 16.16 0.13
C LEU A 97 12.05 14.82 -0.61
N PRO A 98 12.33 13.69 0.06
CA PRO A 98 12.24 12.38 -0.55
C PRO A 98 10.79 12.01 -0.86
N ALA A 99 10.56 11.37 -1.98
CA ALA A 99 9.25 10.86 -2.33
C ALA A 99 8.83 9.74 -1.35
N PRO A 100 7.55 9.67 -0.94
CA PRO A 100 7.04 8.58 -0.12
C PRO A 100 7.23 7.21 -0.79
N LYS A 101 7.61 6.19 -0.01
CA LYS A 101 7.88 4.83 -0.52
C LYS A 101 6.73 4.14 -1.27
N PRO A 102 5.44 4.34 -0.91
CA PRO A 102 4.33 3.67 -1.62
C PRO A 102 4.07 4.15 -3.05
N LEU A 103 4.79 5.16 -3.53
CA LEU A 103 4.60 5.71 -4.88
C LEU A 103 5.24 4.83 -5.97
N SER A 104 4.63 4.82 -7.16
CA SER A 104 5.23 4.24 -8.36
C SER A 104 6.45 5.05 -8.81
N ALA A 105 7.30 4.47 -9.67
CA ALA A 105 8.49 5.14 -10.17
C ALA A 105 8.16 6.46 -10.93
N GLU A 106 7.09 6.48 -11.71
CA GLU A 106 6.63 7.67 -12.43
C GLU A 106 6.17 8.77 -11.46
N GLU A 107 5.40 8.40 -10.43
CA GLU A 107 4.92 9.32 -9.40
C GLU A 107 6.07 9.90 -8.57
N GLN A 108 7.08 9.06 -8.24
CA GLN A 108 8.29 9.51 -7.54
C GLN A 108 9.07 10.53 -8.35
N LEU A 109 9.27 10.29 -9.65
CA LEU A 109 9.93 11.23 -10.55
C LEU A 109 9.14 12.53 -10.67
N CYS A 110 7.82 12.45 -10.82
CA CYS A 110 6.94 13.61 -10.89
C CYS A 110 7.01 14.44 -9.59
N PHE A 111 7.05 13.79 -8.43
CA PHE A 111 7.20 14.44 -7.14
C PHE A 111 8.57 15.12 -7.00
N ALA A 112 9.65 14.43 -7.35
CA ALA A 112 11.00 14.95 -7.27
C ALA A 112 11.18 16.16 -8.19
N ASP A 113 10.63 16.13 -9.41
CA ASP A 113 10.64 17.24 -10.35
C ASP A 113 9.86 18.45 -9.81
N CYS A 114 8.68 18.22 -9.25
CA CYS A 114 7.89 19.24 -8.58
C CYS A 114 8.69 19.92 -7.46
N MET A 115 9.29 19.15 -6.55
CA MET A 115 10.01 19.67 -5.40
C MET A 115 11.31 20.39 -5.78
N SER A 116 12.08 19.81 -6.69
CA SER A 116 13.39 20.38 -7.11
C SER A 116 13.27 21.75 -7.78
N GLY A 117 12.12 22.05 -8.37
CA GLY A 117 11.85 23.32 -9.02
C GLY A 117 11.32 24.41 -8.09
N LEU A 118 10.97 24.12 -6.83
CA LEU A 118 10.37 25.09 -5.91
C LEU A 118 11.31 26.29 -5.65
N GLY A 119 10.72 27.50 -5.74
CA GLY A 119 11.43 28.75 -5.43
C GLY A 119 12.36 29.27 -6.51
N ARG A 120 12.23 28.75 -7.73
CA ARG A 120 13.06 29.23 -8.88
C ARG A 120 12.41 30.36 -9.67
N THR A 121 11.10 30.55 -9.50
CA THR A 121 10.30 31.54 -10.25
C THR A 121 9.54 32.45 -9.30
N ASP A 122 8.86 33.44 -9.86
CA ASP A 122 7.99 34.31 -9.08
C ASP A 122 6.78 33.56 -8.49
N ALA A 123 6.13 34.17 -7.50
CA ALA A 123 5.02 33.53 -6.78
C ALA A 123 3.86 33.11 -7.69
N GLN A 124 3.59 33.89 -8.74
CA GLN A 124 2.46 33.62 -9.65
C GLN A 124 2.77 32.40 -10.55
N GLN A 125 3.96 32.37 -11.14
CA GLN A 125 4.40 31.24 -11.96
C GLN A 125 4.55 29.97 -11.13
N GLU A 126 5.05 30.09 -9.89
CA GLU A 126 5.16 28.98 -8.96
C GLU A 126 3.79 28.39 -8.61
N CYS A 127 2.77 29.23 -8.36
CA CYS A 127 1.40 28.78 -8.15
C CYS A 127 0.83 28.04 -9.37
N GLN A 128 1.05 28.56 -10.59
CA GLN A 128 0.62 27.90 -11.83
C GLN A 128 1.29 26.55 -12.02
N ARG A 129 2.59 26.46 -11.72
CA ARG A 129 3.34 25.21 -11.77
C ARG A 129 2.80 24.20 -10.75
N LEU A 130 2.54 24.62 -9.53
CA LEU A 130 1.94 23.77 -8.50
C LEU A 130 0.53 23.30 -8.88
N ASP A 131 -0.29 24.15 -9.52
CA ASP A 131 -1.61 23.76 -10.02
C ASP A 131 -1.52 22.64 -11.05
N TYR A 132 -0.52 22.68 -11.95
CA TYR A 132 -0.25 21.60 -12.89
C TYR A 132 0.07 20.26 -12.17
N TYR A 133 0.97 20.30 -11.17
CA TYR A 133 1.35 19.08 -10.44
C TYR A 133 0.18 18.56 -9.57
N ILE A 134 -0.59 19.44 -8.93
CA ILE A 134 -1.79 19.05 -8.20
C ILE A 134 -2.76 18.30 -9.12
N ALA A 135 -3.04 18.84 -10.30
CA ALA A 135 -3.90 18.18 -11.28
C ALA A 135 -3.34 16.82 -11.73
N ARG A 136 -2.00 16.72 -11.89
CA ARG A 136 -1.33 15.45 -12.25
C ARG A 136 -1.46 14.40 -11.16
N PHE A 137 -1.27 14.77 -9.89
CA PHE A 137 -1.46 13.86 -8.76
C PHE A 137 -2.92 13.45 -8.56
N GLN A 138 -3.88 14.34 -8.85
CA GLN A 138 -5.30 13.98 -8.89
C GLN A 138 -5.59 12.92 -9.96
N GLN A 139 -4.98 13.02 -11.14
CA GLN A 139 -5.10 11.99 -12.19
C GLN A 139 -4.53 10.65 -11.72
N PHE A 140 -3.32 10.64 -11.14
CA PHE A 140 -2.74 9.41 -10.57
C PHE A 140 -3.64 8.78 -9.52
N ARG A 141 -4.20 9.57 -8.61
CA ARG A 141 -5.14 9.09 -7.58
C ARG A 141 -6.41 8.51 -8.19
N GLN A 142 -6.96 9.13 -9.24
CA GLN A 142 -8.13 8.62 -9.94
C GLN A 142 -7.84 7.28 -10.64
N GLN A 143 -6.70 7.17 -11.33
CA GLN A 143 -6.27 5.94 -11.98
C GLN A 143 -6.05 4.82 -10.96
N ALA A 144 -5.28 5.08 -9.92
CA ALA A 144 -5.05 4.11 -8.84
C ALA A 144 -6.37 3.69 -8.15
N GLY A 145 -7.32 4.62 -7.99
CA GLY A 145 -8.65 4.33 -7.45
C GLY A 145 -9.49 3.43 -8.36
N GLN A 146 -9.41 3.60 -9.67
CA GLN A 146 -10.09 2.74 -10.65
C GLN A 146 -9.49 1.34 -10.67
N GLU A 147 -8.15 1.24 -10.68
CA GLU A 147 -7.44 -0.04 -10.61
C GLU A 147 -7.74 -0.79 -9.29
N ALA A 148 -7.79 -0.07 -8.18
CA ALA A 148 -8.16 -0.62 -6.89
C ALA A 148 -9.57 -1.22 -6.88
N ARG A 149 -10.54 -0.55 -7.51
CA ARG A 149 -11.92 -1.05 -7.63
C ARG A 149 -11.98 -2.29 -8.52
N ALA A 150 -11.31 -2.26 -9.67
CA ALA A 150 -11.24 -3.39 -10.58
C ALA A 150 -10.60 -4.63 -9.91
N GLN A 151 -9.55 -4.43 -9.13
CA GLN A 151 -8.89 -5.51 -8.39
C GLN A 151 -9.70 -5.99 -7.17
N ALA A 152 -10.51 -5.16 -6.53
CA ALA A 152 -11.33 -5.56 -5.38
C ALA A 152 -12.50 -6.48 -5.78
N GLU A 153 -13.01 -6.41 -7.01
CA GLU A 153 -14.10 -7.27 -7.47
C GLU A 153 -13.63 -8.67 -7.88
N LEU A 154 -12.39 -8.83 -8.33
CA LEU A 154 -11.83 -10.08 -8.83
C LEU A 154 -11.65 -11.17 -7.75
N PRO A 155 -11.06 -10.90 -6.57
CA PRO A 155 -10.77 -11.96 -5.59
C PRO A 155 -12.03 -12.57 -4.97
N HIS A 156 -13.11 -11.81 -4.81
CA HIS A 156 -14.37 -12.36 -4.28
C HIS A 156 -15.02 -13.35 -5.25
N ARG A 157 -15.02 -13.05 -6.54
CA ARG A 157 -15.59 -13.93 -7.59
C ARG A 157 -14.72 -15.16 -7.83
N LEU A 158 -13.38 -15.00 -7.84
CA LEU A 158 -12.42 -16.09 -8.02
C LEU A 158 -12.34 -17.00 -6.80
N GLY A 159 -12.35 -16.44 -5.59
CA GLY A 159 -12.32 -17.22 -4.36
C GLY A 159 -13.57 -18.09 -4.17
N LEU A 160 -14.74 -17.57 -4.51
CA LEU A 160 -16.00 -18.33 -4.49
C LEU A 160 -16.01 -19.44 -5.55
N ALA A 161 -15.57 -19.14 -6.77
CA ALA A 161 -15.50 -20.14 -7.84
C ALA A 161 -14.48 -21.24 -7.53
N ALA A 162 -13.28 -20.89 -7.07
CA ALA A 162 -12.26 -21.86 -6.67
C ALA A 162 -12.71 -22.71 -5.49
N GLY A 163 -13.37 -22.11 -4.49
CA GLY A 163 -13.94 -22.83 -3.35
C GLY A 163 -15.03 -23.84 -3.76
N MET A 164 -15.91 -23.46 -4.69
CA MET A 164 -16.94 -24.39 -5.23
C MET A 164 -16.32 -25.52 -6.06
N ILE A 165 -15.32 -25.24 -6.89
CA ILE A 165 -14.63 -26.27 -7.68
C ILE A 165 -13.92 -27.26 -6.75
N LEU A 166 -13.25 -26.80 -5.74
CA LEU A 166 -12.59 -27.66 -4.74
C LEU A 166 -13.61 -28.51 -3.96
N MET A 167 -14.74 -27.91 -3.59
CA MET A 167 -15.81 -28.63 -2.89
C MET A 167 -16.40 -29.76 -3.75
N ILE A 168 -16.59 -29.52 -5.06
CA ILE A 168 -17.09 -30.54 -6.00
C ILE A 168 -16.05 -31.64 -6.24
N LEU A 169 -14.76 -31.32 -6.21
CA LEU A 169 -13.70 -32.27 -6.46
C LEU A 169 -13.45 -33.21 -5.26
N PHE A 170 -13.85 -32.77 -4.05
CA PHE A 170 -13.71 -33.55 -2.81
C PHE A 170 -15.01 -34.24 -2.37
N LEU A 171 -16.13 -34.03 -3.04
CA LEU A 171 -17.41 -34.72 -2.79
C LEU A 171 -17.53 -35.97 -3.67
#